data_0a920d5ea47b077385f42faedeb8e07c
#
_entry.id   0a920d5ea47b077385f42faedeb8e07c
#
_cell.length_a   1.000
_cell.length_b   1.000
_cell.length_c   1.000
_cell.angle_alpha   90.00
_cell.angle_beta   90.00
_cell.angle_gamma   90.00
#
_symmetry.space_group_name_H-M   'P 1'
#
loop_
_entity.id
_entity.type
_entity.pdbx_description
1 polymer ?
#
loop_
_entity_poly.entity_id
_entity_poly.type
_entity_poly.pdbx_seq_one_letter_code
_entity_poly.pdbx_strand_id
1 'polypeptide(L)'
;MNKKVVIAGVISLILGGAAVMAFMGWNSSNKEVDDLKAQLSNLQRQEKRSAVLQSVSKQMEEIAYEQKKVSDEQREEAEEQTKVANEMRQRSEFERQNAIAAQQKALESERMALDAYDLAESQRLIAEENRRAAESLSYLALGRSLGAFASTQIRAGNQEIGDLLSYASYIFTERYHGDIYYPSVYQALTLASHSVKGWNRHNGAIYNLEFTPNSGKQLISISDYGEILAHEVKGDQLKTTTLFKDKNEDFRDIYINTKNGTIYAISRNSHLYIKNGNNVNMLPVPELDKPFKIELCHDEKHILLIGENNIAELDLATNTISPTKKLGFKVVLTARMEHCPVLFDDKGRMHIVRSKDKIETQKIPVSGQVTAFATSNNSGLAAYGMKDGTIYLFDKKGTEHRLVGHRSRISKIRIHQNHIYSSSYDGNINLWIATNEKIEPITLFTNNTWILYFNYDRKKNYLWVGDQRGNLSQILISVPMMVDRIKHNLKRNFTKDEWNYYIGEKIPYESFISPKGKEAKR
;
A
#
# COMPACT_ATOMS: atom_id res chain seq x y z
N MET A 1 -44.00 22.57 22.04
CA MET A 1 -42.53 22.53 21.98
C MET A 1 -42.02 22.05 23.34
N ASN A 2 -41.46 20.88 23.38
CA ASN A 2 -41.28 20.06 24.58
C ASN A 2 -40.16 20.54 25.52
N LYS A 3 -40.45 20.80 26.76
CA LYS A 3 -39.54 21.15 27.86
C LYS A 3 -38.41 20.14 28.15
N LYS A 4 -38.38 18.99 27.48
CA LYS A 4 -37.34 17.96 27.66
C LYS A 4 -36.05 18.20 26.87
N VAL A 5 -36.04 19.12 25.89
CA VAL A 5 -34.85 19.41 25.06
C VAL A 5 -33.93 20.47 25.72
N VAL A 6 -34.48 21.27 26.63
CA VAL A 6 -33.70 22.35 27.28
C VAL A 6 -32.87 21.83 28.47
N ILE A 7 -33.24 20.72 29.07
CA ILE A 7 -32.53 20.15 30.24
C ILE A 7 -31.26 19.39 29.81
N ALA A 8 -31.23 18.80 28.63
CA ALA A 8 -30.05 18.11 28.13
C ALA A 8 -28.89 19.08 27.74
N GLY A 9 -29.23 20.30 27.36
CA GLY A 9 -28.24 21.33 27.00
C GLY A 9 -27.51 21.98 28.19
N VAL A 10 -28.11 21.97 29.35
CA VAL A 10 -27.52 22.64 30.52
C VAL A 10 -26.54 21.74 31.27
N ILE A 11 -26.72 20.42 31.19
CA ILE A 11 -25.82 19.45 31.86
C ILE A 11 -24.46 19.34 31.14
N SER A 12 -24.41 19.57 29.82
CA SER A 12 -23.15 19.54 29.08
C SER A 12 -22.25 20.77 29.31
N LEU A 13 -22.81 21.87 29.83
CA LEU A 13 -22.04 23.11 30.08
C LEU A 13 -21.42 23.18 31.48
N ILE A 14 -21.90 22.37 32.41
CA ILE A 14 -21.38 22.37 33.79
C ILE A 14 -20.16 21.44 33.97
N LEU A 15 -19.99 20.44 33.10
CA LEU A 15 -18.82 19.53 33.12
C LEU A 15 -17.58 20.10 32.42
N GLY A 16 -17.71 21.18 31.68
CA GLY A 16 -16.58 21.86 31.03
C GLY A 16 -15.84 22.88 31.91
N GLY A 17 -16.42 23.26 33.03
CA GLY A 17 -15.90 24.35 33.89
C GLY A 17 -14.96 23.93 35.01
N ALA A 18 -14.84 22.65 35.30
CA ALA A 18 -14.06 22.16 36.46
C ALA A 18 -12.60 21.81 36.18
N ALA A 19 -12.16 21.91 34.92
CA ALA A 19 -10.82 21.50 34.51
C ALA A 19 -9.77 22.65 34.48
N VAL A 20 -10.15 23.88 34.82
CA VAL A 20 -9.25 25.05 34.65
C VAL A 20 -8.66 25.59 35.96
N MET A 21 -9.03 25.06 37.13
CA MET A 21 -8.59 25.64 38.41
C MET A 21 -7.69 24.73 39.26
N ALA A 22 -6.76 24.04 38.64
CA ALA A 22 -5.72 23.33 39.40
C ALA A 22 -4.31 23.50 38.75
N PHE A 23 -4.01 24.70 38.31
CA PHE A 23 -2.67 25.00 37.79
C PHE A 23 -2.06 26.19 38.52
N MET A 24 -1.62 25.95 39.77
CA MET A 24 -0.58 26.77 40.43
C MET A 24 -0.11 26.11 41.74
N GLY A 25 1.09 25.62 41.73
CA GLY A 25 1.77 25.13 42.91
C GLY A 25 3.14 24.53 42.55
N TRP A 26 4.13 25.38 42.40
CA TRP A 26 5.51 25.10 41.98
C TRP A 26 6.39 24.64 43.15
N ASN A 27 7.25 23.67 42.82
CA ASN A 27 8.67 23.55 43.25
C ASN A 27 9.02 22.56 44.36
N SER A 28 9.64 21.49 43.96
CA SER A 28 11.02 21.11 44.36
C SER A 28 11.29 19.61 44.19
N SER A 29 12.47 19.36 43.68
CA SER A 29 13.26 18.12 43.83
C SER A 29 13.43 17.24 42.57
N ASN A 30 14.69 17.21 42.13
CA ASN A 30 15.22 16.52 40.94
C ASN A 30 15.13 14.97 40.94
N LYS A 31 14.43 14.36 41.87
CA LYS A 31 14.15 12.91 41.86
C LYS A 31 12.76 12.56 41.27
N GLU A 32 11.86 13.50 41.22
CA GLU A 32 10.54 13.29 40.61
C GLU A 32 10.54 13.38 39.07
N VAL A 33 11.60 13.96 38.48
CA VAL A 33 11.68 14.16 37.02
C VAL A 33 11.88 12.85 36.26
N ASP A 34 12.59 11.89 36.81
CA ASP A 34 12.80 10.60 36.15
C ASP A 34 11.58 9.66 36.33
N ASP A 35 10.91 9.72 37.48
CA ASP A 35 9.63 9.03 37.67
C ASP A 35 8.52 9.66 36.82
N LEU A 36 8.48 10.97 36.71
CA LEU A 36 7.56 11.67 35.82
C LEU A 36 7.81 11.39 34.33
N LYS A 37 9.06 11.23 33.93
CA LYS A 37 9.39 10.80 32.53
C LYS A 37 8.94 9.36 32.28
N ALA A 38 9.11 8.46 33.24
CA ALA A 38 8.60 7.11 33.12
C ALA A 38 7.07 7.06 33.12
N GLN A 39 6.42 7.88 33.97
CA GLN A 39 4.96 8.03 33.97
C GLN A 39 4.47 8.73 32.71
N LEU A 40 5.18 9.74 32.19
CA LEU A 40 4.83 10.39 30.93
C LEU A 40 4.97 9.43 29.74
N SER A 41 6.02 8.59 29.71
CA SER A 41 6.16 7.57 28.67
C SER A 41 5.07 6.49 28.75
N ASN A 42 4.65 6.14 29.97
CA ASN A 42 3.54 5.22 30.17
C ASN A 42 2.17 5.87 29.82
N LEU A 43 1.99 7.15 30.17
CA LEU A 43 0.80 7.91 29.77
C LEU A 43 0.73 8.10 28.24
N GLN A 44 1.86 8.42 27.59
CA GLN A 44 1.92 8.51 26.14
C GLN A 44 1.65 7.15 25.45
N ARG A 45 2.11 6.04 26.06
CA ARG A 45 1.74 4.68 25.61
C ARG A 45 0.27 4.38 25.81
N GLN A 46 -0.30 4.81 26.95
CA GLN A 46 -1.75 4.66 27.22
C GLN A 46 -2.58 5.54 26.30
N GLU A 47 -2.14 6.76 26.03
CA GLU A 47 -2.83 7.70 25.13
C GLU A 47 -2.84 7.18 23.68
N LYS A 48 -1.69 6.68 23.19
CA LYS A 48 -1.62 6.00 21.87
C LYS A 48 -2.48 4.74 21.82
N ARG A 49 -2.50 3.96 22.92
CA ARG A 49 -3.36 2.78 23.05
C ARG A 49 -4.84 3.15 23.06
N SER A 50 -5.18 4.21 23.80
CA SER A 50 -6.54 4.77 23.84
C SER A 50 -6.97 5.31 22.47
N ALA A 51 -6.09 6.03 21.76
CA ALA A 51 -6.38 6.57 20.43
C ALA A 51 -6.63 5.46 19.39
N VAL A 52 -5.85 4.37 19.43
CA VAL A 52 -6.06 3.22 18.55
C VAL A 52 -7.34 2.48 18.92
N LEU A 53 -7.59 2.25 20.21
CA LEU A 53 -8.84 1.65 20.68
C LEU A 53 -10.05 2.52 20.31
N GLN A 54 -9.90 3.84 20.37
CA GLN A 54 -10.96 4.78 19.99
C GLN A 54 -11.21 4.77 18.46
N SER A 55 -10.15 4.61 17.65
CA SER A 55 -10.31 4.47 16.18
C SER A 55 -10.96 3.13 15.82
N VAL A 56 -10.57 2.04 16.50
CA VAL A 56 -11.20 0.72 16.33
C VAL A 56 -12.64 0.73 16.82
N SER A 57 -12.91 1.37 17.98
CA SER A 57 -14.28 1.55 18.49
C SER A 57 -15.14 2.33 17.49
N LYS A 58 -14.59 3.40 16.89
CA LYS A 58 -15.29 4.19 15.89
C LYS A 58 -15.59 3.40 14.61
N GLN A 59 -14.64 2.59 14.15
CA GLN A 59 -14.85 1.68 13.01
C GLN A 59 -15.90 0.60 13.35
N MET A 60 -15.87 0.05 14.56
CA MET A 60 -16.88 -0.92 15.01
C MET A 60 -18.26 -0.28 15.12
N GLU A 61 -18.32 0.99 15.56
CA GLU A 61 -19.56 1.77 15.64
C GLU A 61 -20.15 2.05 14.24
N GLU A 62 -19.28 2.40 13.28
CA GLU A 62 -19.68 2.61 11.87
C GLU A 62 -20.21 1.32 11.23
N ILE A 63 -19.53 0.19 11.48
CA ILE A 63 -19.97 -1.13 11.04
C ILE A 63 -21.27 -1.56 11.72
N ALA A 64 -21.39 -1.32 13.04
CA ALA A 64 -22.63 -1.62 13.77
C ALA A 64 -23.80 -0.75 13.27
N TYR A 65 -23.52 0.49 12.88
CA TYR A 65 -24.50 1.37 12.26
C TYR A 65 -24.94 0.88 10.88
N GLU A 66 -23.99 0.45 10.02
CA GLU A 66 -24.32 -0.14 8.71
C GLU A 66 -25.10 -1.46 8.87
N GLN A 67 -24.70 -2.32 9.81
CA GLN A 67 -25.44 -3.56 10.10
C GLN A 67 -26.85 -3.27 10.61
N LYS A 68 -26.99 -2.25 11.48
CA LYS A 68 -28.29 -1.81 11.96
C LYS A 68 -29.16 -1.30 10.80
N LYS A 69 -28.58 -0.47 9.92
CA LYS A 69 -29.29 0.06 8.74
C LYS A 69 -29.81 -1.07 7.83
N VAL A 70 -28.95 -2.05 7.51
CA VAL A 70 -29.35 -3.22 6.71
C VAL A 70 -30.42 -4.05 7.43
N SER A 71 -30.31 -4.20 8.76
CA SER A 71 -31.32 -4.91 9.56
C SER A 71 -32.66 -4.17 9.62
N ASP A 72 -32.62 -2.83 9.72
CA ASP A 72 -33.82 -1.98 9.73
C ASP A 72 -34.49 -1.99 8.34
N GLU A 73 -33.73 -1.94 7.24
CA GLU A 73 -34.23 -2.09 5.86
C GLU A 73 -34.89 -3.47 5.66
N GLN A 74 -34.27 -4.55 6.12
CA GLN A 74 -34.87 -5.90 6.07
C GLN A 74 -36.14 -6.01 6.91
N ARG A 75 -36.19 -5.29 8.03
CA ARG A 75 -37.37 -5.27 8.89
C ARG A 75 -38.51 -4.46 8.28
N GLU A 76 -38.23 -3.31 7.67
CA GLU A 76 -39.23 -2.52 6.94
C GLU A 76 -39.81 -3.31 5.77
N GLU A 77 -38.95 -4.00 4.98
CA GLU A 77 -39.42 -4.90 3.91
C GLU A 77 -40.30 -6.04 4.47
N ALA A 78 -39.93 -6.64 5.59
CA ALA A 78 -40.71 -7.71 6.22
C ALA A 78 -42.06 -7.19 6.78
N GLU A 79 -42.10 -5.97 7.35
CA GLU A 79 -43.32 -5.33 7.82
C GLU A 79 -44.23 -4.94 6.63
N GLU A 80 -43.66 -4.44 5.55
CA GLU A 80 -44.39 -4.13 4.31
C GLU A 80 -44.95 -5.41 3.64
N GLN A 81 -44.15 -6.50 3.63
CA GLN A 81 -44.57 -7.83 3.20
C GLN A 81 -45.75 -8.37 4.04
N THR A 82 -45.64 -8.16 5.36
CA THR A 82 -46.74 -8.59 6.28
C THR A 82 -48.02 -7.81 6.03
N LYS A 83 -47.90 -6.52 5.72
CA LYS A 83 -49.01 -5.64 5.38
C LYS A 83 -49.66 -6.04 4.07
N VAL A 84 -48.83 -6.28 3.02
CA VAL A 84 -49.30 -6.78 1.72
C VAL A 84 -49.93 -8.16 1.85
N ALA A 85 -49.37 -9.05 2.66
CA ALA A 85 -49.96 -10.38 2.94
C ALA A 85 -51.29 -10.28 3.68
N ASN A 86 -51.41 -9.33 4.64
CA ASN A 86 -52.69 -9.09 5.34
C ASN A 86 -53.74 -8.46 4.45
N GLU A 87 -53.35 -7.53 3.54
CA GLU A 87 -54.26 -6.94 2.56
C GLU A 87 -54.76 -8.00 1.56
N MET A 88 -53.87 -8.89 1.12
CA MET A 88 -54.27 -10.02 0.26
C MET A 88 -55.17 -11.01 0.97
N ARG A 89 -54.91 -11.26 2.26
CA ARG A 89 -55.74 -12.15 3.10
C ARG A 89 -57.15 -11.60 3.29
N GLN A 90 -57.25 -10.30 3.59
CA GLN A 90 -58.58 -9.63 3.68
C GLN A 90 -59.32 -9.59 2.35
N ARG A 91 -58.57 -9.39 1.25
CA ARG A 91 -59.14 -9.42 -0.10
C ARG A 91 -59.67 -10.81 -0.48
N SER A 92 -58.89 -11.85 -0.14
CA SER A 92 -59.26 -13.25 -0.31
C SER A 92 -60.50 -13.62 0.53
N GLU A 93 -60.64 -13.10 1.74
CA GLU A 93 -61.81 -13.29 2.58
C GLU A 93 -63.05 -12.57 2.04
N PHE A 94 -62.91 -11.38 1.49
CA PHE A 94 -63.98 -10.64 0.80
C PHE A 94 -64.41 -11.32 -0.50
N GLU A 95 -63.47 -11.82 -1.28
CA GLU A 95 -63.77 -12.57 -2.51
C GLU A 95 -64.37 -13.94 -2.21
N ARG A 96 -64.03 -14.59 -1.08
CA ARG A 96 -64.62 -15.83 -0.60
C ARG A 96 -66.11 -15.65 -0.21
N GLN A 97 -66.49 -14.49 0.34
CA GLN A 97 -67.87 -14.15 0.58
C GLN A 97 -68.65 -13.87 -0.68
N ASN A 98 -68.03 -13.36 -1.73
CA ASN A 98 -68.66 -13.13 -3.03
C ASN A 98 -68.62 -14.35 -3.94
N ALA A 99 -67.80 -15.37 -3.61
CA ALA A 99 -67.58 -16.56 -4.47
C ALA A 99 -68.66 -17.66 -4.37
N ILE A 100 -69.73 -17.45 -3.62
CA ILE A 100 -70.90 -18.36 -3.62
C ILE A 100 -71.68 -18.27 -4.97
N ALA A 101 -71.39 -17.31 -5.85
CA ALA A 101 -72.14 -17.08 -7.03
C ALA A 101 -71.49 -17.52 -8.38
N ALA A 102 -70.30 -18.03 -8.41
CA ALA A 102 -69.71 -18.37 -9.70
C ALA A 102 -68.51 -19.34 -9.63
N GLN A 103 -68.70 -20.53 -10.19
CA GLN A 103 -67.69 -21.57 -10.39
C GLN A 103 -66.47 -21.06 -11.24
N GLN A 104 -66.63 -19.95 -11.95
CA GLN A 104 -65.55 -19.30 -12.72
C GLN A 104 -64.56 -18.51 -11.85
N LYS A 105 -64.95 -18.03 -10.68
CA LYS A 105 -64.05 -17.30 -9.78
C LYS A 105 -63.10 -18.23 -8.97
N ALA A 106 -63.40 -19.54 -8.88
CA ALA A 106 -62.48 -20.49 -8.22
C ALA A 106 -61.15 -20.66 -8.94
N LEU A 107 -61.20 -20.66 -10.31
CA LEU A 107 -59.97 -20.77 -11.12
C LEU A 107 -59.09 -19.50 -11.03
N GLU A 108 -59.73 -18.34 -10.87
CA GLU A 108 -59.02 -17.06 -10.72
C GLU A 108 -58.38 -16.94 -9.34
N SER A 109 -59.05 -17.47 -8.30
CA SER A 109 -58.51 -17.57 -6.94
C SER A 109 -57.31 -18.52 -6.83
N GLU A 110 -57.36 -19.67 -7.54
CA GLU A 110 -56.26 -20.63 -7.59
C GLU A 110 -55.03 -20.04 -8.31
N ARG A 111 -55.25 -19.29 -9.40
CA ARG A 111 -54.16 -18.59 -10.10
C ARG A 111 -53.52 -17.49 -9.23
N MET A 112 -54.34 -16.72 -8.51
CA MET A 112 -53.85 -15.68 -7.60
C MET A 112 -53.10 -16.28 -6.41
N ALA A 113 -53.46 -17.47 -5.93
CA ALA A 113 -52.75 -18.19 -4.88
C ALA A 113 -51.39 -18.72 -5.37
N LEU A 114 -51.31 -19.20 -6.62
CA LEU A 114 -50.04 -19.60 -7.26
C LEU A 114 -49.10 -18.39 -7.46
N ASP A 115 -49.67 -17.27 -8.00
CA ASP A 115 -48.90 -16.03 -8.17
C ASP A 115 -48.42 -15.47 -6.82
N ALA A 116 -49.23 -15.58 -5.75
CA ALA A 116 -48.83 -15.19 -4.39
C ALA A 116 -47.76 -16.11 -3.77
N TYR A 117 -47.84 -17.42 -4.05
CA TYR A 117 -46.85 -18.40 -3.64
C TYR A 117 -45.48 -18.12 -4.33
N ASP A 118 -45.51 -17.91 -5.65
CA ASP A 118 -44.31 -17.60 -6.43
C ASP A 118 -43.69 -16.27 -5.97
N LEU A 119 -44.51 -15.28 -5.64
CA LEU A 119 -44.05 -14.02 -5.10
C LEU A 119 -43.42 -14.19 -3.70
N ALA A 120 -44.06 -14.95 -2.81
CA ALA A 120 -43.57 -15.23 -1.46
C ALA A 120 -42.24 -16.04 -1.49
N GLU A 121 -42.12 -16.97 -2.43
CA GLU A 121 -40.89 -17.76 -2.62
C GLU A 121 -39.74 -16.89 -3.17
N SER A 122 -40.03 -16.01 -4.14
CA SER A 122 -39.06 -15.07 -4.66
C SER A 122 -38.55 -14.11 -3.56
N GLN A 123 -39.46 -13.62 -2.70
CA GLN A 123 -39.11 -12.75 -1.57
C GLN A 123 -38.28 -13.48 -0.51
N ARG A 124 -38.60 -14.76 -0.25
CA ARG A 124 -37.79 -15.62 0.65
C ARG A 124 -36.38 -15.78 0.13
N LEU A 125 -36.20 -16.02 -1.18
CA LEU A 125 -34.89 -16.15 -1.80
C LEU A 125 -34.09 -14.85 -1.69
N ILE A 126 -34.72 -13.70 -1.94
CA ILE A 126 -34.07 -12.37 -1.79
C ILE A 126 -33.66 -12.13 -0.32
N ALA A 127 -34.53 -12.45 0.63
CA ALA A 127 -34.22 -12.29 2.06
C ALA A 127 -33.06 -13.20 2.49
N GLU A 128 -32.98 -14.42 1.96
CA GLU A 128 -31.89 -15.35 2.24
C GLU A 128 -30.56 -14.86 1.61
N GLU A 129 -30.60 -14.33 0.41
CA GLU A 129 -29.44 -13.73 -0.26
C GLU A 129 -28.91 -12.51 0.53
N ASN A 130 -29.81 -11.62 0.91
CA ASN A 130 -29.48 -10.45 1.75
C ASN A 130 -28.88 -10.85 3.10
N ARG A 131 -29.41 -11.91 3.72
CA ARG A 131 -28.85 -12.45 4.98
C ARG A 131 -27.43 -12.96 4.78
N ARG A 132 -27.17 -13.72 3.70
CA ARG A 132 -25.83 -14.22 3.40
C ARG A 132 -24.86 -13.09 3.09
N ALA A 133 -25.31 -12.06 2.38
CA ALA A 133 -24.52 -10.88 2.12
C ALA A 133 -24.15 -10.12 3.40
N ALA A 134 -25.12 -9.91 4.29
CA ALA A 134 -24.90 -9.26 5.59
C ALA A 134 -23.94 -10.07 6.47
N GLU A 135 -24.07 -11.40 6.50
CA GLU A 135 -23.17 -12.29 7.21
C GLU A 135 -21.73 -12.19 6.68
N SER A 136 -21.58 -12.20 5.35
CA SER A 136 -20.28 -12.02 4.69
C SER A 136 -19.63 -10.68 5.05
N LEU A 137 -20.40 -9.59 4.99
CA LEU A 137 -19.91 -8.25 5.39
C LEU A 137 -19.48 -8.20 6.86
N SER A 138 -20.22 -8.88 7.75
CA SER A 138 -19.86 -8.97 9.17
C SER A 138 -18.51 -9.65 9.39
N TYR A 139 -18.25 -10.75 8.68
CA TYR A 139 -16.97 -11.45 8.78
C TYR A 139 -15.82 -10.66 8.16
N LEU A 140 -16.06 -9.91 7.08
CA LEU A 140 -15.07 -9.00 6.51
C LEU A 140 -14.73 -7.85 7.48
N ALA A 141 -15.73 -7.32 8.15
CA ALA A 141 -15.54 -6.32 9.18
C ALA A 141 -14.73 -6.86 10.37
N LEU A 142 -15.01 -8.09 10.79
CA LEU A 142 -14.22 -8.79 11.79
C LEU A 142 -12.76 -8.94 11.34
N GLY A 143 -12.51 -9.40 10.11
CA GLY A 143 -11.18 -9.52 9.55
C GLY A 143 -10.38 -8.20 9.63
N ARG A 144 -11.01 -7.07 9.25
CA ARG A 144 -10.42 -5.73 9.32
C ARG A 144 -10.12 -5.32 10.78
N SER A 145 -11.03 -5.59 11.71
CA SER A 145 -10.83 -5.29 13.12
C SER A 145 -9.71 -6.12 13.74
N LEU A 146 -9.65 -7.42 13.42
CA LEU A 146 -8.55 -8.30 13.85
C LEU A 146 -7.19 -7.80 13.33
N GLY A 147 -7.12 -7.30 12.09
CA GLY A 147 -5.91 -6.68 11.55
C GLY A 147 -5.47 -5.43 12.31
N ALA A 148 -6.42 -4.58 12.70
CA ALA A 148 -6.13 -3.41 13.53
C ALA A 148 -5.64 -3.80 14.93
N PHE A 149 -6.29 -4.78 15.55
CA PHE A 149 -5.85 -5.34 16.85
C PHE A 149 -4.47 -5.98 16.74
N ALA A 150 -4.22 -6.77 15.69
CA ALA A 150 -2.91 -7.38 15.45
C ALA A 150 -1.79 -6.32 15.43
N SER A 151 -1.99 -5.28 14.64
CA SER A 151 -1.02 -4.17 14.54
C SER A 151 -0.77 -3.49 15.88
N THR A 152 -1.82 -3.32 16.68
CA THR A 152 -1.72 -2.72 18.04
C THR A 152 -0.95 -3.64 18.99
N GLN A 153 -1.27 -4.94 19.00
CA GLN A 153 -0.61 -5.91 19.87
C GLN A 153 0.88 -6.06 19.54
N ILE A 154 1.23 -6.15 18.26
CA ILE A 154 2.62 -6.22 17.82
C ILE A 154 3.41 -4.99 18.25
N ARG A 155 2.86 -3.78 18.07
CA ARG A 155 3.51 -2.54 18.49
C ARG A 155 3.62 -2.39 20.00
N ALA A 156 2.71 -3.01 20.76
CA ALA A 156 2.78 -3.09 22.21
C ALA A 156 3.78 -4.14 22.73
N GLY A 157 4.40 -4.92 21.83
CA GLY A 157 5.36 -5.99 22.16
C GLY A 157 4.72 -7.36 22.39
N ASN A 158 3.42 -7.50 22.21
CA ASN A 158 2.67 -8.75 22.38
C ASN A 158 2.67 -9.55 21.05
N GLN A 159 3.86 -10.00 20.63
CA GLN A 159 4.07 -10.61 19.31
C GLN A 159 3.20 -11.84 19.08
N GLU A 160 3.13 -12.78 20.04
CA GLU A 160 2.40 -14.05 19.87
C GLU A 160 0.91 -13.86 19.57
N ILE A 161 0.25 -12.98 20.33
CA ILE A 161 -1.17 -12.69 20.07
C ILE A 161 -1.34 -11.85 18.80
N GLY A 162 -0.40 -10.95 18.51
CA GLY A 162 -0.39 -10.18 17.29
C GLY A 162 -0.28 -11.04 16.03
N ASP A 163 0.58 -12.07 16.04
CA ASP A 163 0.73 -13.02 14.93
C ASP A 163 -0.55 -13.85 14.72
N LEU A 164 -1.18 -14.33 15.81
CA LEU A 164 -2.45 -15.03 15.75
C LEU A 164 -3.56 -14.16 15.17
N LEU A 165 -3.70 -12.94 15.65
CA LEU A 165 -4.70 -11.98 15.17
C LEU A 165 -4.46 -11.61 13.70
N SER A 166 -3.20 -11.44 13.29
CA SER A 166 -2.84 -11.17 11.89
C SER A 166 -3.23 -12.33 10.97
N TYR A 167 -2.92 -13.56 11.39
CA TYR A 167 -3.29 -14.75 10.64
C TYR A 167 -4.81 -14.93 10.57
N ALA A 168 -5.53 -14.73 11.68
CA ALA A 168 -6.98 -14.75 11.72
C ALA A 168 -7.60 -13.68 10.81
N SER A 169 -7.08 -12.45 10.86
CA SER A 169 -7.48 -11.35 9.98
C SER A 169 -7.42 -11.75 8.50
N TYR A 170 -6.32 -12.37 8.08
CA TYR A 170 -6.15 -12.90 6.73
C TYR A 170 -7.18 -13.98 6.41
N ILE A 171 -7.32 -15.00 7.27
CA ILE A 171 -8.23 -16.13 7.05
C ILE A 171 -9.69 -15.68 6.91
N PHE A 172 -10.16 -14.78 7.78
CA PHE A 172 -11.52 -14.25 7.66
C PHE A 172 -11.70 -13.41 6.40
N THR A 173 -10.70 -12.59 6.04
CA THR A 173 -10.77 -11.76 4.82
C THR A 173 -10.77 -12.62 3.56
N GLU A 174 -9.89 -13.62 3.47
CA GLU A 174 -9.77 -14.51 2.30
C GLU A 174 -11.01 -15.40 2.13
N ARG A 175 -11.47 -16.02 3.22
CA ARG A 175 -12.64 -16.93 3.24
C ARG A 175 -13.90 -16.27 2.70
N TYR A 176 -14.08 -15.00 2.99
CA TYR A 176 -15.24 -14.22 2.56
C TYR A 176 -14.96 -13.31 1.35
N HIS A 177 -13.91 -13.62 0.59
CA HIS A 177 -13.52 -12.93 -0.65
C HIS A 177 -13.33 -11.42 -0.50
N GLY A 178 -12.85 -10.99 0.66
CA GLY A 178 -12.55 -9.59 0.93
C GLY A 178 -11.23 -9.12 0.34
N ASP A 179 -11.02 -7.81 0.37
CA ASP A 179 -9.78 -7.20 -0.08
C ASP A 179 -8.65 -7.42 0.95
N ILE A 180 -7.69 -8.27 0.61
CA ILE A 180 -6.51 -8.55 1.44
C ILE A 180 -5.60 -7.32 1.55
N TYR A 181 -5.66 -6.41 0.57
CA TYR A 181 -4.94 -5.15 0.58
C TYR A 181 -5.67 -4.04 1.35
N TYR A 182 -6.76 -4.38 2.07
CA TYR A 182 -7.36 -3.43 2.99
C TYR A 182 -6.32 -2.99 4.04
N PRO A 183 -6.16 -1.68 4.32
CA PRO A 183 -5.02 -1.15 5.08
C PRO A 183 -4.72 -1.88 6.39
N SER A 184 -5.73 -2.17 7.21
CA SER A 184 -5.51 -2.85 8.50
C SER A 184 -5.08 -4.31 8.34
N VAL A 185 -5.61 -5.02 7.34
CA VAL A 185 -5.27 -6.42 7.06
C VAL A 185 -3.84 -6.53 6.55
N TYR A 186 -3.51 -5.76 5.51
CA TYR A 186 -2.19 -5.81 4.89
C TYR A 186 -1.09 -5.31 5.85
N GLN A 187 -1.36 -4.26 6.63
CA GLN A 187 -0.40 -3.77 7.62
C GLN A 187 -0.11 -4.81 8.72
N ALA A 188 -1.14 -5.52 9.18
CA ALA A 188 -0.97 -6.61 10.15
C ALA A 188 -0.07 -7.72 9.59
N LEU A 189 -0.30 -8.15 8.33
CA LEU A 189 0.54 -9.13 7.66
C LEU A 189 1.99 -8.67 7.54
N THR A 190 2.20 -7.40 7.17
CA THR A 190 3.54 -6.81 7.03
C THR A 190 4.30 -6.83 8.36
N LEU A 191 3.63 -6.45 9.47
CA LEU A 191 4.23 -6.43 10.79
C LEU A 191 4.51 -7.85 11.32
N ALA A 192 3.53 -8.75 11.28
CA ALA A 192 3.64 -10.11 11.81
C ALA A 192 4.64 -10.97 11.03
N SER A 193 4.79 -10.76 9.72
CA SER A 193 5.73 -11.52 8.91
C SER A 193 7.18 -11.09 9.09
N HIS A 194 7.50 -10.09 9.92
CA HIS A 194 8.83 -9.51 10.03
C HIS A 194 9.45 -9.23 8.66
N SER A 195 8.68 -8.53 7.83
CA SER A 195 8.92 -8.42 6.40
C SER A 195 10.15 -7.61 6.03
N VAL A 196 10.77 -6.89 6.98
CA VAL A 196 11.87 -5.96 6.72
C VAL A 196 13.19 -6.53 7.20
N LYS A 197 14.19 -6.54 6.30
CA LYS A 197 15.60 -6.76 6.62
C LYS A 197 16.41 -5.57 6.17
N GLY A 198 17.41 -5.14 6.95
CA GLY A 198 18.23 -3.98 6.64
C GLY A 198 19.72 -4.23 6.86
N TRP A 199 20.55 -3.61 6.01
CA TRP A 199 22.00 -3.68 6.07
C TRP A 199 22.60 -2.33 5.70
N ASN A 200 23.55 -1.82 6.48
CA ASN A 200 24.37 -0.71 6.07
C ASN A 200 25.52 -1.23 5.20
N ARG A 201 25.59 -0.81 3.93
CA ARG A 201 26.58 -1.34 2.98
C ARG A 201 27.36 -0.27 2.23
N HIS A 202 26.81 0.91 2.07
CA HIS A 202 27.48 2.04 1.43
C HIS A 202 27.93 3.09 2.46
N ASN A 203 28.97 3.82 2.11
CA ASN A 203 29.43 4.98 2.89
C ASN A 203 28.69 6.26 2.50
N GLY A 204 27.99 6.27 1.38
CA GLY A 204 27.21 7.38 0.86
C GLY A 204 25.78 7.00 0.50
N ALA A 205 25.04 7.97 0.00
CA ALA A 205 23.64 7.83 -0.39
C ALA A 205 23.48 6.87 -1.58
N ILE A 206 22.51 5.95 -1.51
CA ILE A 206 22.22 5.00 -2.59
C ILE A 206 21.26 5.64 -3.57
N TYR A 207 21.74 5.97 -4.78
CA TYR A 207 20.95 6.66 -5.81
C TYR A 207 20.21 5.74 -6.76
N ASN A 208 20.72 4.53 -6.97
CA ASN A 208 20.03 3.53 -7.79
C ASN A 208 20.45 2.12 -7.38
N LEU A 209 19.56 1.16 -7.68
CA LEU A 209 19.77 -0.28 -7.50
C LEU A 209 19.03 -1.07 -8.58
N GLU A 210 19.74 -2.01 -9.23
CA GLU A 210 19.22 -2.79 -10.34
C GLU A 210 19.63 -4.26 -10.24
N PHE A 211 18.76 -5.16 -10.71
CA PHE A 211 19.03 -6.60 -10.71
C PHE A 211 19.72 -7.04 -12.00
N THR A 212 20.70 -7.94 -11.88
CA THR A 212 21.34 -8.55 -13.05
C THR A 212 20.36 -9.48 -13.77
N PRO A 213 20.36 -9.48 -15.14
CA PRO A 213 19.38 -10.22 -15.92
C PRO A 213 19.54 -11.74 -15.83
N ASN A 214 20.77 -12.25 -15.76
CA ASN A 214 21.06 -13.68 -15.96
C ASN A 214 20.67 -14.58 -14.79
N SER A 215 20.71 -14.12 -13.56
CA SER A 215 20.30 -14.91 -12.39
C SER A 215 19.14 -14.29 -11.62
N GLY A 216 18.93 -13.00 -11.76
CA GLY A 216 17.99 -12.23 -10.95
C GLY A 216 18.29 -12.29 -9.45
N LYS A 217 19.41 -12.92 -9.08
CA LYS A 217 19.84 -13.12 -7.68
C LYS A 217 20.78 -12.06 -7.19
N GLN A 218 21.46 -11.37 -8.10
CA GLN A 218 22.43 -10.35 -7.76
C GLN A 218 21.84 -8.97 -7.99
N LEU A 219 21.88 -8.17 -6.94
CA LEU A 219 21.50 -6.76 -6.92
C LEU A 219 22.76 -5.92 -7.02
N ILE A 220 22.79 -4.96 -7.94
CA ILE A 220 23.85 -3.96 -8.04
C ILE A 220 23.31 -2.66 -7.48
N SER A 221 24.08 -2.00 -6.63
CA SER A 221 23.75 -0.68 -6.10
C SER A 221 24.92 0.28 -6.25
N ILE A 222 24.61 1.56 -6.35
CA ILE A 222 25.58 2.65 -6.51
C ILE A 222 25.36 3.74 -5.47
N SER A 223 26.44 4.42 -5.12
CA SER A 223 26.38 5.55 -4.18
C SER A 223 27.15 6.78 -4.67
N ASP A 224 26.84 7.93 -4.09
CA ASP A 224 27.56 9.18 -4.29
C ASP A 224 28.98 9.18 -3.65
N TYR A 225 29.32 8.14 -2.91
CA TYR A 225 30.66 7.92 -2.37
C TYR A 225 31.55 7.06 -3.30
N GLY A 226 31.20 7.00 -4.57
CA GLY A 226 31.97 6.31 -5.64
C GLY A 226 31.96 4.79 -5.52
N GLU A 227 30.94 4.21 -4.93
CA GLU A 227 30.87 2.76 -4.73
C GLU A 227 29.87 2.13 -5.70
N ILE A 228 30.30 1.06 -6.38
CA ILE A 228 29.45 0.13 -7.11
C ILE A 228 29.58 -1.22 -6.44
N LEU A 229 28.52 -1.67 -5.79
CA LEU A 229 28.49 -2.90 -5.01
C LEU A 229 27.54 -3.93 -5.60
N ALA A 230 27.92 -5.20 -5.55
CA ALA A 230 27.10 -6.33 -5.92
C ALA A 230 26.68 -7.09 -4.66
N HIS A 231 25.39 -7.38 -4.54
CA HIS A 231 24.79 -8.02 -3.38
C HIS A 231 24.10 -9.32 -3.76
N GLU A 232 24.26 -10.33 -2.94
CA GLU A 232 23.58 -11.62 -3.05
C GLU A 232 23.04 -12.03 -1.68
N VAL A 233 21.74 -12.36 -1.61
CA VAL A 233 21.12 -12.86 -0.38
C VAL A 233 21.47 -14.33 -0.21
N LYS A 234 22.07 -14.68 0.93
CA LYS A 234 22.36 -16.05 1.35
C LYS A 234 21.76 -16.31 2.74
N GLY A 235 20.57 -16.92 2.76
CA GLY A 235 19.78 -17.05 3.98
C GLY A 235 19.39 -15.69 4.54
N ASP A 236 19.83 -15.40 5.77
CA ASP A 236 19.58 -14.11 6.43
C ASP A 236 20.70 -13.08 6.20
N GLN A 237 21.79 -13.50 5.58
CA GLN A 237 22.95 -12.63 5.34
C GLN A 237 22.93 -12.04 3.93
N LEU A 238 23.44 -10.82 3.81
CA LEU A 238 23.70 -10.16 2.54
C LEU A 238 25.20 -10.20 2.25
N LYS A 239 25.61 -11.07 1.31
CA LYS A 239 26.99 -11.08 0.81
C LYS A 239 27.16 -9.89 -0.14
N THR A 240 28.12 -9.03 0.15
CA THR A 240 28.45 -7.86 -0.66
C THR A 240 29.83 -8.00 -1.26
N THR A 241 29.97 -7.71 -2.54
CA THR A 241 31.23 -7.69 -3.29
C THR A 241 31.39 -6.30 -3.89
N THR A 242 32.54 -5.68 -3.71
CA THR A 242 32.87 -4.39 -4.32
C THR A 242 33.26 -4.62 -5.78
N LEU A 243 32.54 -3.99 -6.71
CA LEU A 243 32.88 -3.98 -8.14
C LEU A 243 33.76 -2.80 -8.48
N PHE A 244 33.51 -1.67 -7.85
CA PHE A 244 34.31 -0.45 -7.99
C PHE A 244 34.20 0.40 -6.73
N LYS A 245 35.29 1.10 -6.39
CA LYS A 245 35.33 2.06 -5.30
C LYS A 245 36.39 3.12 -5.54
N ASP A 246 35.94 4.35 -5.74
CA ASP A 246 36.77 5.55 -5.74
C ASP A 246 35.98 6.70 -5.14
N LYS A 247 36.38 7.20 -3.97
CA LYS A 247 35.69 8.28 -3.25
C LYS A 247 35.63 9.62 -4.00
N ASN A 248 36.41 9.77 -5.07
CA ASN A 248 36.37 10.96 -5.92
C ASN A 248 35.22 10.89 -6.94
N GLU A 249 34.58 9.73 -7.10
CA GLU A 249 33.44 9.56 -7.98
C GLU A 249 32.11 9.77 -7.24
N ASP A 250 31.12 10.26 -7.96
CA ASP A 250 29.76 10.50 -7.47
C ASP A 250 28.79 9.81 -8.43
N PHE A 251 28.53 8.50 -8.23
CA PHE A 251 27.64 7.75 -9.09
C PHE A 251 26.16 8.12 -8.86
N ARG A 252 25.48 8.42 -9.96
CA ARG A 252 24.07 8.89 -9.94
C ARG A 252 23.08 7.92 -10.53
N ASP A 253 23.50 7.13 -11.52
CA ASP A 253 22.60 6.17 -12.14
C ASP A 253 23.34 4.94 -12.67
N ILE A 254 22.58 3.84 -12.82
CA ILE A 254 23.07 2.58 -13.34
C ILE A 254 22.05 2.01 -14.33
N TYR A 255 22.56 1.48 -15.42
CA TYR A 255 21.83 0.67 -16.39
C TYR A 255 22.54 -0.68 -16.57
N ILE A 256 21.78 -1.77 -16.56
CA ILE A 256 22.29 -3.11 -16.83
C ILE A 256 21.67 -3.61 -18.13
N ASN A 257 22.50 -3.90 -19.12
CA ASN A 257 22.04 -4.43 -20.39
C ASN A 257 21.44 -5.82 -20.19
N THR A 258 20.15 -5.97 -20.49
CA THR A 258 19.40 -7.21 -20.27
C THR A 258 19.85 -8.36 -21.18
N LYS A 259 20.53 -8.08 -22.31
CA LYS A 259 20.96 -9.08 -23.29
C LYS A 259 22.28 -9.75 -22.88
N ASN A 260 23.23 -8.99 -22.38
CA ASN A 260 24.59 -9.48 -22.09
C ASN A 260 25.06 -9.25 -20.64
N GLY A 261 24.28 -8.56 -19.81
CA GLY A 261 24.62 -8.27 -18.43
C GLY A 261 25.67 -7.18 -18.22
N THR A 262 26.08 -6.45 -19.26
CA THR A 262 27.00 -5.33 -19.13
C THR A 262 26.42 -4.24 -18.23
N ILE A 263 27.22 -3.78 -17.28
CA ILE A 263 26.84 -2.74 -16.31
C ILE A 263 27.42 -1.41 -16.79
N TYR A 264 26.56 -0.41 -16.88
CA TYR A 264 26.90 0.99 -17.16
C TYR A 264 26.50 1.83 -15.97
N ALA A 265 27.43 2.60 -15.39
CA ALA A 265 27.12 3.53 -14.31
C ALA A 265 27.70 4.91 -14.62
N ILE A 266 26.89 5.96 -14.47
CA ILE A 266 27.28 7.33 -14.74
C ILE A 266 27.58 8.07 -13.44
N SER A 267 28.75 8.72 -13.43
CA SER A 267 29.17 9.60 -12.35
C SER A 267 28.86 11.07 -12.68
N ARG A 268 28.51 11.85 -11.68
CA ARG A 268 28.33 13.30 -11.81
C ARG A 268 29.61 14.04 -12.25
N ASN A 269 30.75 13.39 -12.11
CA ASN A 269 32.05 13.88 -12.55
C ASN A 269 32.33 13.63 -14.05
N SER A 270 31.30 13.28 -14.82
CA SER A 270 31.36 13.01 -16.26
C SER A 270 32.24 11.81 -16.60
N HIS A 271 32.17 10.76 -15.79
CA HIS A 271 32.76 9.46 -16.06
C HIS A 271 31.69 8.40 -16.20
N LEU A 272 31.85 7.55 -17.22
CA LEU A 272 31.01 6.38 -17.45
C LEU A 272 31.81 5.11 -17.12
N TYR A 273 31.39 4.41 -16.08
CA TYR A 273 31.89 3.08 -15.75
C TYR A 273 31.18 2.04 -16.61
N ILE A 274 31.96 1.14 -17.22
CA ILE A 274 31.48 0.03 -18.04
C ILE A 274 32.13 -1.26 -17.55
N LYS A 275 31.32 -2.23 -17.16
CA LYS A 275 31.78 -3.57 -16.77
C LYS A 275 31.11 -4.63 -17.62
N ASN A 276 31.92 -5.36 -18.39
CA ASN A 276 31.50 -6.52 -19.19
C ASN A 276 32.31 -7.75 -18.78
N GLY A 277 31.67 -8.71 -18.14
CA GLY A 277 32.34 -9.84 -17.52
C GLY A 277 33.40 -9.36 -16.52
N ASN A 278 34.67 -9.70 -16.74
CA ASN A 278 35.80 -9.26 -15.91
C ASN A 278 36.43 -7.94 -16.38
N ASN A 279 36.08 -7.47 -17.59
CA ASN A 279 36.65 -6.24 -18.14
C ASN A 279 35.92 -5.03 -17.53
N VAL A 280 36.71 -4.08 -17.04
CA VAL A 280 36.24 -2.83 -16.47
C VAL A 280 36.93 -1.67 -17.19
N ASN A 281 36.13 -0.74 -17.70
CA ASN A 281 36.59 0.48 -18.33
C ASN A 281 35.91 1.68 -17.67
N MET A 282 36.66 2.81 -17.60
CA MET A 282 36.12 4.11 -17.21
C MET A 282 36.33 5.05 -18.39
N LEU A 283 35.24 5.51 -19.00
CA LEU A 283 35.27 6.41 -20.15
C LEU A 283 34.93 7.83 -19.68
N PRO A 284 35.78 8.83 -20.00
CA PRO A 284 35.39 10.22 -19.76
C PRO A 284 34.30 10.66 -20.75
N VAL A 285 33.35 11.44 -20.26
CA VAL A 285 32.30 12.09 -21.06
C VAL A 285 32.36 13.61 -20.80
N PRO A 286 33.46 14.29 -21.12
CA PRO A 286 33.79 15.61 -20.56
C PRO A 286 32.80 16.71 -20.97
N GLU A 287 32.13 16.57 -22.10
CA GLU A 287 31.14 17.55 -22.56
C GLU A 287 29.75 17.38 -21.95
N LEU A 288 29.52 16.33 -21.17
CA LEU A 288 28.23 16.08 -20.54
C LEU A 288 28.15 16.83 -19.20
N ASP A 289 27.26 17.82 -19.12
CA ASP A 289 27.14 18.70 -17.95
C ASP A 289 26.41 17.98 -16.79
N LYS A 290 27.14 17.72 -15.71
CA LYS A 290 26.62 17.11 -14.47
C LYS A 290 25.69 15.93 -14.74
N PRO A 291 26.19 14.87 -15.36
CA PRO A 291 25.37 13.71 -15.67
C PRO A 291 24.72 13.11 -14.42
N PHE A 292 23.50 12.63 -14.58
CA PHE A 292 22.77 12.06 -13.44
C PHE A 292 21.84 10.92 -13.81
N LYS A 293 21.66 10.58 -15.11
CA LYS A 293 20.76 9.52 -15.57
C LYS A 293 21.26 8.81 -16.82
N ILE A 294 20.88 7.54 -16.89
CA ILE A 294 21.04 6.67 -18.07
C ILE A 294 19.65 6.11 -18.42
N GLU A 295 19.23 6.26 -19.67
CA GLU A 295 17.96 5.69 -20.14
C GLU A 295 18.19 4.90 -21.44
N LEU A 296 17.55 3.73 -21.57
CA LEU A 296 17.58 2.97 -22.81
C LEU A 296 16.77 3.69 -23.88
N CYS A 297 17.35 3.90 -25.05
CA CYS A 297 16.68 4.52 -26.19
C CYS A 297 15.57 3.61 -26.76
N HIS A 298 14.69 4.18 -27.57
CA HIS A 298 13.58 3.45 -28.20
C HIS A 298 14.04 2.31 -29.11
N ASP A 299 15.18 2.47 -29.76
CA ASP A 299 15.77 1.48 -30.67
C ASP A 299 16.42 0.28 -29.97
N GLU A 300 16.54 0.32 -28.64
CA GLU A 300 17.19 -0.68 -27.79
C GLU A 300 18.66 -0.99 -28.16
N LYS A 301 19.25 -0.17 -29.02
CA LYS A 301 20.67 -0.28 -29.44
C LYS A 301 21.55 0.75 -28.75
N HIS A 302 20.96 1.84 -28.29
CA HIS A 302 21.65 2.95 -27.65
C HIS A 302 21.12 3.18 -26.23
N ILE A 303 21.98 3.72 -25.39
CA ILE A 303 21.56 4.33 -24.12
C ILE A 303 21.82 5.83 -24.19
N LEU A 304 20.87 6.58 -23.64
CA LEU A 304 20.95 8.02 -23.53
C LEU A 304 21.63 8.36 -22.21
N LEU A 305 22.76 9.06 -22.28
CA LEU A 305 23.45 9.65 -21.14
C LEU A 305 22.92 11.07 -20.96
N ILE A 306 22.43 11.39 -19.77
CA ILE A 306 21.65 12.61 -19.53
C ILE A 306 22.35 13.46 -18.48
N GLY A 307 22.74 14.68 -18.92
CA GLY A 307 23.21 15.76 -18.06
C GLY A 307 22.10 16.76 -17.74
N GLU A 308 22.42 17.80 -16.96
CA GLU A 308 21.43 18.83 -16.61
C GLU A 308 20.95 19.64 -17.84
N ASN A 309 21.83 19.91 -18.82
CA ASN A 309 21.52 20.78 -19.96
C ASN A 309 21.85 20.15 -21.33
N ASN A 310 22.32 18.92 -21.34
CA ASN A 310 22.72 18.23 -22.57
C ASN A 310 22.57 16.71 -22.44
N ILE A 311 22.60 16.03 -23.58
CA ILE A 311 22.49 14.58 -23.71
C ILE A 311 23.55 14.05 -24.70
N ALA A 312 23.95 12.79 -24.52
CA ALA A 312 24.74 12.03 -25.47
C ALA A 312 24.15 10.61 -25.60
N GLU A 313 24.39 9.96 -26.73
CA GLU A 313 24.03 8.55 -26.92
C GLU A 313 25.29 7.69 -26.90
N LEU A 314 25.21 6.54 -26.26
CA LEU A 314 26.22 5.49 -26.30
C LEU A 314 25.66 4.29 -27.06
N ASP A 315 26.36 3.85 -28.09
CA ASP A 315 26.08 2.62 -28.81
C ASP A 315 26.48 1.40 -27.96
N LEU A 316 25.54 0.51 -27.73
CA LEU A 316 25.71 -0.67 -26.83
C LEU A 316 26.58 -1.78 -27.45
N ALA A 317 26.79 -1.77 -28.77
CA ALA A 317 27.63 -2.75 -29.47
C ALA A 317 29.10 -2.35 -29.47
N THR A 318 29.39 -1.07 -29.70
CA THR A 318 30.73 -0.53 -29.84
C THR A 318 31.26 0.19 -28.61
N ASN A 319 30.40 0.56 -27.68
CA ASN A 319 30.67 1.46 -26.56
C ASN A 319 31.21 2.84 -26.99
N THR A 320 30.84 3.30 -28.17
CA THR A 320 31.20 4.64 -28.65
C THR A 320 30.15 5.65 -28.22
N ILE A 321 30.61 6.82 -27.77
CA ILE A 321 29.76 7.91 -27.33
C ILE A 321 29.64 8.94 -28.45
N SER A 322 28.41 9.31 -28.78
CA SER A 322 28.14 10.37 -29.78
C SER A 322 28.49 11.75 -29.19
N PRO A 323 28.76 12.75 -30.04
CA PRO A 323 28.87 14.14 -29.61
C PRO A 323 27.64 14.57 -28.80
N THR A 324 27.85 15.40 -27.79
CA THR A 324 26.76 15.89 -26.94
C THR A 324 25.84 16.83 -27.72
N LYS A 325 24.55 16.74 -27.41
CA LYS A 325 23.54 17.68 -27.90
C LYS A 325 23.07 18.55 -26.74
N LYS A 326 23.19 19.87 -26.88
CA LYS A 326 22.62 20.83 -25.92
C LYS A 326 21.10 20.82 -25.99
N LEU A 327 20.47 20.86 -24.84
CA LEU A 327 19.02 21.02 -24.67
C LEU A 327 18.71 22.50 -24.44
N GLY A 328 17.61 23.00 -24.96
CA GLY A 328 17.16 24.37 -24.71
C GLY A 328 16.47 24.54 -23.34
N PHE A 329 16.66 23.59 -22.41
CA PHE A 329 16.03 23.52 -21.10
C PHE A 329 16.90 22.72 -20.12
N LYS A 330 16.65 22.94 -18.81
CA LYS A 330 17.29 22.19 -17.75
C LYS A 330 16.47 20.96 -17.40
N VAL A 331 17.07 19.76 -17.43
CA VAL A 331 16.45 18.50 -17.05
C VAL A 331 16.47 18.37 -15.52
N VAL A 332 15.32 18.10 -14.92
CA VAL A 332 15.16 17.92 -13.46
C VAL A 332 14.75 16.52 -13.06
N LEU A 333 14.15 15.76 -13.99
CA LEU A 333 13.70 14.39 -13.80
C LEU A 333 13.72 13.64 -15.12
N THR A 334 14.02 12.36 -15.06
CA THR A 334 13.85 11.44 -16.19
C THR A 334 12.96 10.27 -15.80
N ALA A 335 12.26 9.73 -16.78
CA ALA A 335 11.45 8.54 -16.65
C ALA A 335 11.31 7.84 -18.00
N ARG A 336 10.50 6.79 -18.04
CA ARG A 336 10.11 6.12 -19.29
C ARG A 336 8.60 6.17 -19.48
N MET A 337 8.20 6.42 -20.71
CA MET A 337 6.82 6.30 -21.15
C MET A 337 6.79 5.43 -22.41
N GLU A 338 6.05 4.34 -22.36
CA GLU A 338 6.10 3.28 -23.40
C GLU A 338 7.54 2.75 -23.53
N HIS A 339 8.20 2.94 -24.66
CA HIS A 339 9.58 2.53 -24.88
C HIS A 339 10.55 3.71 -25.01
N CYS A 340 10.08 4.93 -24.75
CA CYS A 340 10.86 6.15 -24.92
C CYS A 340 11.30 6.73 -23.57
N PRO A 341 12.53 7.25 -23.47
CA PRO A 341 12.91 8.15 -22.40
C PRO A 341 12.06 9.42 -22.43
N VAL A 342 11.68 9.91 -21.27
CA VAL A 342 11.03 11.22 -21.10
C VAL A 342 11.82 12.07 -20.13
N LEU A 343 12.01 13.34 -20.47
CA LEU A 343 12.73 14.33 -19.67
C LEU A 343 11.71 15.36 -19.19
N PHE A 344 11.77 15.69 -17.91
CA PHE A 344 10.99 16.79 -17.35
C PHE A 344 11.91 17.99 -17.13
N ASP A 345 11.46 19.16 -17.53
CA ASP A 345 12.22 20.38 -17.36
C ASP A 345 11.80 21.16 -16.08
N ASP A 346 12.58 22.18 -15.74
CA ASP A 346 12.33 23.04 -14.60
C ASP A 346 11.11 23.97 -14.77
N LYS A 347 10.53 24.02 -15.99
CA LYS A 347 9.33 24.79 -16.34
C LYS A 347 8.05 23.95 -16.35
N GLY A 348 8.14 22.68 -15.92
CA GLY A 348 6.99 21.77 -15.85
C GLY A 348 6.52 21.28 -17.22
N ARG A 349 7.42 21.05 -18.16
CA ARG A 349 7.12 20.43 -19.45
C ARG A 349 7.75 19.05 -19.50
N MET A 350 7.17 18.17 -20.29
CA MET A 350 7.65 16.83 -20.57
C MET A 350 8.16 16.76 -22.01
N HIS A 351 9.34 16.20 -22.19
CA HIS A 351 10.01 16.05 -23.48
C HIS A 351 10.22 14.56 -23.77
N ILE A 352 9.54 14.03 -24.78
CA ILE A 352 9.66 12.64 -25.20
C ILE A 352 10.83 12.53 -26.16
N VAL A 353 11.82 11.70 -25.83
CA VAL A 353 13.01 11.49 -26.63
C VAL A 353 12.84 10.27 -27.51
N ARG A 354 12.53 10.47 -28.79
CA ARG A 354 12.47 9.39 -29.79
C ARG A 354 13.87 8.99 -30.26
N SER A 355 14.74 9.98 -30.43
CA SER A 355 16.17 9.87 -30.65
C SER A 355 16.85 11.15 -30.17
N LYS A 356 18.18 11.18 -30.12
CA LYS A 356 18.93 12.39 -29.77
C LYS A 356 18.46 13.62 -30.58
N ASP A 357 18.10 13.44 -31.84
CA ASP A 357 17.69 14.54 -32.73
C ASP A 357 16.18 14.81 -32.77
N LYS A 358 15.35 13.86 -32.32
CA LYS A 358 13.91 13.99 -32.34
C LYS A 358 13.35 14.00 -30.91
N ILE A 359 13.08 15.20 -30.39
CA ILE A 359 12.52 15.46 -29.06
C ILE A 359 11.18 16.17 -29.22
N GLU A 360 10.12 15.56 -28.71
CA GLU A 360 8.75 16.08 -28.75
C GLU A 360 8.39 16.68 -27.39
N THR A 361 7.89 17.93 -27.35
CA THR A 361 7.54 18.61 -26.09
C THR A 361 6.05 18.61 -25.87
N GLN A 362 5.62 18.25 -24.66
CA GLN A 362 4.22 18.23 -24.24
C GLN A 362 4.06 18.97 -22.90
N LYS A 363 2.87 19.57 -22.69
CA LYS A 363 2.46 20.04 -21.36
C LYS A 363 2.05 18.85 -20.50
N ILE A 364 2.39 18.90 -19.22
CA ILE A 364 1.90 17.94 -18.25
C ILE A 364 0.56 18.40 -17.65
N PRO A 365 -0.31 17.47 -17.22
CA PRO A 365 -1.63 17.81 -16.69
C PRO A 365 -1.61 18.33 -15.25
N VAL A 366 -0.43 18.40 -14.62
CA VAL A 366 -0.26 18.84 -13.23
C VAL A 366 0.51 20.15 -13.15
N SER A 367 0.26 20.96 -12.11
CA SER A 367 1.00 22.17 -11.82
C SER A 367 1.96 21.97 -10.66
N GLY A 368 3.15 22.56 -10.72
CA GLY A 368 4.19 22.44 -9.72
C GLY A 368 5.38 21.58 -10.17
N GLN A 369 6.32 21.34 -9.26
CA GLN A 369 7.54 20.59 -9.56
C GLN A 369 7.32 19.09 -9.44
N VAL A 370 7.29 18.40 -10.58
CA VAL A 370 7.30 16.93 -10.65
C VAL A 370 8.68 16.42 -10.23
N THR A 371 8.72 15.43 -9.36
CA THR A 371 9.96 14.86 -8.82
C THR A 371 10.06 13.35 -9.00
N ALA A 372 8.94 12.70 -9.35
CA ALA A 372 8.87 11.30 -9.75
C ALA A 372 7.73 11.12 -10.76
N PHE A 373 7.90 10.20 -11.70
CA PHE A 373 6.88 9.89 -12.69
C PHE A 373 6.92 8.39 -13.01
N ALA A 374 5.76 7.80 -13.20
CA ALA A 374 5.61 6.43 -13.66
C ALA A 374 4.34 6.26 -14.48
N THR A 375 4.40 5.39 -15.49
CA THR A 375 3.25 4.96 -16.28
C THR A 375 3.16 3.45 -16.32
N SER A 376 1.97 2.93 -16.58
CA SER A 376 1.73 1.52 -16.84
C SER A 376 0.75 1.38 -17.99
N ASN A 377 1.24 0.90 -19.13
CA ASN A 377 0.41 0.66 -20.32
C ASN A 377 -0.68 -0.40 -20.05
N ASN A 378 -0.35 -1.43 -19.24
CA ASN A 378 -1.29 -2.52 -18.95
C ASN A 378 -2.51 -2.03 -18.15
N SER A 379 -2.29 -1.18 -17.15
CA SER A 379 -3.38 -0.60 -16.34
C SER A 379 -3.86 0.75 -16.88
N GLY A 380 -3.10 1.37 -17.79
CA GLY A 380 -3.39 2.71 -18.33
C GLY A 380 -3.30 3.81 -17.28
N LEU A 381 -2.50 3.60 -16.24
CA LEU A 381 -2.28 4.55 -15.17
C LEU A 381 -1.06 5.42 -15.46
N ALA A 382 -1.13 6.70 -15.09
CA ALA A 382 -0.02 7.63 -15.07
C ALA A 382 0.03 8.35 -13.72
N ALA A 383 1.19 8.34 -13.05
CA ALA A 383 1.36 8.93 -11.72
C ALA A 383 2.47 9.98 -11.72
N TYR A 384 2.14 11.17 -11.24
CA TYR A 384 3.05 12.30 -11.08
C TYR A 384 3.29 12.57 -9.59
N GLY A 385 4.48 12.30 -9.11
CA GLY A 385 4.90 12.60 -7.73
C GLY A 385 5.49 13.99 -7.63
N MET A 386 5.02 14.75 -6.65
CA MET A 386 5.33 16.17 -6.50
C MET A 386 6.36 16.41 -5.39
N LYS A 387 6.92 17.61 -5.40
CA LYS A 387 7.88 18.05 -4.38
C LYS A 387 7.25 18.18 -2.98
N ASP A 388 5.95 18.47 -2.90
CA ASP A 388 5.21 18.59 -1.64
C ASP A 388 4.75 17.27 -1.03
N GLY A 389 4.98 16.14 -1.73
CA GLY A 389 4.55 14.80 -1.31
C GLY A 389 3.21 14.36 -1.87
N THR A 390 2.52 15.19 -2.61
CA THR A 390 1.29 14.82 -3.32
C THR A 390 1.62 13.93 -4.53
N ILE A 391 0.75 12.98 -4.83
CA ILE A 391 0.80 12.21 -6.07
C ILE A 391 -0.50 12.42 -6.83
N TYR A 392 -0.42 12.84 -8.07
CA TYR A 392 -1.55 12.92 -8.99
C TYR A 392 -1.55 11.66 -9.85
N LEU A 393 -2.61 10.87 -9.72
CA LEU A 393 -2.83 9.63 -10.47
C LEU A 393 -3.93 9.86 -11.50
N PHE A 394 -3.63 9.54 -12.75
CA PHE A 394 -4.60 9.58 -13.85
C PHE A 394 -4.90 8.16 -14.31
N ASP A 395 -6.18 7.85 -14.48
CA ASP A 395 -6.65 6.58 -15.02
C ASP A 395 -6.72 6.60 -16.57
N LYS A 396 -7.13 5.48 -17.18
CA LYS A 396 -7.33 5.37 -18.65
C LYS A 396 -8.32 6.38 -19.24
N LYS A 397 -9.24 6.87 -18.41
CA LYS A 397 -10.27 7.84 -18.83
C LYS A 397 -9.78 9.28 -18.64
N GLY A 398 -8.60 9.47 -18.08
CA GLY A 398 -8.06 10.77 -17.72
C GLY A 398 -8.63 11.33 -16.42
N THR A 399 -9.30 10.49 -15.60
CA THR A 399 -9.80 10.91 -14.28
C THR A 399 -8.62 11.13 -13.36
N GLU A 400 -8.58 12.29 -12.70
CA GLU A 400 -7.56 12.65 -11.73
C GLU A 400 -7.94 12.17 -10.33
N HIS A 401 -6.99 11.48 -9.68
CA HIS A 401 -7.05 11.13 -8.26
C HIS A 401 -5.87 11.76 -7.54
N ARG A 402 -6.16 12.54 -6.51
CA ARG A 402 -5.13 13.15 -5.66
C ARG A 402 -4.83 12.26 -4.48
N LEU A 403 -3.64 11.66 -4.45
CA LEU A 403 -3.17 10.78 -3.38
C LEU A 403 -2.35 11.60 -2.37
N VAL A 404 -2.82 11.63 -1.13
CA VAL A 404 -2.20 12.38 -0.02
C VAL A 404 -1.81 11.38 1.07
N GLY A 405 -0.53 11.35 1.45
CA GLY A 405 -0.02 10.42 2.47
C GLY A 405 1.48 10.59 2.73
N HIS A 406 2.22 11.15 1.80
CA HIS A 406 3.58 11.60 2.02
C HIS A 406 3.65 13.05 2.50
N ARG A 407 4.68 13.36 3.28
CA ARG A 407 4.90 14.70 3.88
C ARG A 407 6.09 15.45 3.28
N SER A 408 6.74 14.87 2.28
CA SER A 408 7.92 15.43 1.63
C SER A 408 8.03 14.94 0.20
N ARG A 409 9.02 15.47 -0.53
CA ARG A 409 9.32 15.15 -1.92
C ARG A 409 9.20 13.66 -2.22
N ILE A 410 8.43 13.33 -3.26
CA ILE A 410 8.38 11.97 -3.81
C ILE A 410 9.70 11.70 -4.54
N SER A 411 10.41 10.64 -4.16
CA SER A 411 11.69 10.27 -4.76
C SER A 411 11.54 9.29 -5.92
N LYS A 412 10.60 8.34 -5.81
CA LYS A 412 10.34 7.33 -6.84
C LYS A 412 8.88 6.87 -6.80
N ILE A 413 8.35 6.55 -7.98
CA ILE A 413 7.07 5.85 -8.14
C ILE A 413 7.30 4.65 -9.04
N ARG A 414 6.65 3.52 -8.73
CA ARG A 414 6.52 2.36 -9.60
C ARG A 414 5.10 1.87 -9.60
N ILE A 415 4.60 1.52 -10.79
CA ILE A 415 3.26 0.97 -10.98
C ILE A 415 3.39 -0.48 -11.43
N HIS A 416 2.68 -1.38 -10.75
CA HIS A 416 2.54 -2.75 -11.16
C HIS A 416 1.07 -3.15 -11.11
N GLN A 417 0.45 -3.40 -12.26
CA GLN A 417 -1.00 -3.55 -12.39
C GLN A 417 -1.70 -2.32 -11.77
N ASN A 418 -2.55 -2.53 -10.75
CA ASN A 418 -3.27 -1.47 -10.05
C ASN A 418 -2.59 -1.06 -8.72
N HIS A 419 -1.40 -1.58 -8.44
CA HIS A 419 -0.61 -1.24 -7.27
C HIS A 419 0.39 -0.14 -7.62
N ILE A 420 0.31 0.97 -6.92
CA ILE A 420 1.24 2.08 -7.02
C ILE A 420 2.10 2.10 -5.77
N TYR A 421 3.40 1.95 -5.94
CA TYR A 421 4.38 2.07 -4.86
C TYR A 421 5.08 3.41 -5.00
N SER A 422 5.18 4.12 -3.90
CA SER A 422 5.87 5.41 -3.84
C SER A 422 6.83 5.48 -2.66
N SER A 423 7.97 6.12 -2.87
CA SER A 423 8.92 6.47 -1.81
C SER A 423 9.11 7.97 -1.72
N SER A 424 9.50 8.45 -0.55
CA SER A 424 9.63 9.87 -0.28
C SER A 424 10.81 10.18 0.65
N TYR A 425 11.19 11.45 0.65
CA TYR A 425 12.14 12.01 1.61
C TYR A 425 11.58 12.10 3.04
N ASP A 426 10.29 11.78 3.24
CA ASP A 426 9.72 11.59 4.59
C ASP A 426 10.12 10.24 5.23
N GLY A 427 10.87 9.41 4.51
CA GLY A 427 11.33 8.10 4.99
C GLY A 427 10.31 6.98 4.82
N ASN A 428 9.19 7.20 4.15
CA ASN A 428 8.15 6.19 3.97
C ASN A 428 8.16 5.59 2.56
N ILE A 429 7.76 4.32 2.49
CA ILE A 429 7.26 3.68 1.28
C ILE A 429 5.78 3.37 1.49
N ASN A 430 4.96 3.89 0.60
CA ASN A 430 3.53 3.66 0.58
C ASN A 430 3.11 2.83 -0.62
N LEU A 431 2.12 1.96 -0.39
CA LEU A 431 1.35 1.26 -1.41
C LEU A 431 -0.04 1.90 -1.52
N TRP A 432 -0.51 2.08 -2.75
CA TRP A 432 -1.82 2.61 -3.07
C TRP A 432 -2.49 1.66 -4.06
N ILE A 433 -3.75 1.35 -3.83
CA ILE A 433 -4.53 0.42 -4.66
C ILE A 433 -5.50 1.23 -5.52
N ALA A 434 -5.21 1.33 -6.82
CA ALA A 434 -5.97 2.18 -7.76
C ALA A 434 -7.40 1.69 -8.04
N THR A 435 -7.72 0.46 -7.67
CA THR A 435 -9.07 -0.12 -7.83
C THR A 435 -10.01 0.20 -6.67
N ASN A 436 -9.48 0.71 -5.56
CA ASN A 436 -10.30 1.04 -4.41
C ASN A 436 -11.09 2.33 -4.68
N GLU A 437 -12.33 2.37 -4.24
CA GLU A 437 -13.19 3.55 -4.32
C GLU A 437 -12.53 4.75 -3.64
N LYS A 438 -11.90 4.52 -2.49
CA LYS A 438 -11.07 5.48 -1.80
C LYS A 438 -9.63 4.97 -1.76
N ILE A 439 -8.74 5.67 -2.45
CA ILE A 439 -7.32 5.31 -2.53
C ILE A 439 -6.59 5.89 -1.32
N GLU A 440 -6.34 5.06 -0.32
CA GLU A 440 -5.63 5.41 0.91
C GLU A 440 -4.21 4.80 0.93
N PRO A 441 -3.24 5.45 1.61
CA PRO A 441 -1.89 4.93 1.71
C PRO A 441 -1.81 3.76 2.69
N ILE A 442 -1.16 2.68 2.26
CA ILE A 442 -0.71 1.59 3.11
C ILE A 442 0.79 1.76 3.30
N THR A 443 1.22 2.15 4.49
CA THR A 443 2.65 2.31 4.77
C THR A 443 3.31 0.94 4.94
N LEU A 444 4.20 0.60 4.01
CA LEU A 444 4.94 -0.66 4.00
C LEU A 444 6.22 -0.59 4.82
N PHE A 445 6.85 0.57 4.83
CA PHE A 445 8.14 0.79 5.45
C PHE A 445 8.29 2.23 5.90
N THR A 446 8.90 2.42 7.06
CA THR A 446 9.26 3.73 7.61
C THR A 446 10.72 3.71 8.05
N ASN A 447 11.46 4.72 7.64
CA ASN A 447 12.86 4.95 7.99
C ASN A 447 13.04 6.39 8.52
N ASN A 448 14.12 6.62 9.26
CA ASN A 448 14.46 7.93 9.82
C ASN A 448 15.30 8.81 8.86
N THR A 449 15.40 8.41 7.59
CA THR A 449 16.20 9.09 6.57
C THR A 449 15.49 9.05 5.23
N TRP A 450 15.95 9.90 4.30
CA TRP A 450 15.37 9.99 2.98
C TRP A 450 15.52 8.67 2.21
N ILE A 451 14.42 8.16 1.69
CA ILE A 451 14.47 7.06 0.72
C ILE A 451 14.69 7.68 -0.66
N LEU A 452 15.78 7.29 -1.31
CA LEU A 452 16.16 7.86 -2.60
C LEU A 452 15.70 6.99 -3.76
N TYR A 453 15.74 5.68 -3.59
CA TYR A 453 15.39 4.76 -4.65
C TYR A 453 14.83 3.43 -4.11
N PHE A 454 13.99 2.79 -4.89
CA PHE A 454 13.59 1.40 -4.66
C PHE A 454 13.33 0.68 -5.97
N ASN A 455 13.46 -0.65 -5.93
CA ASN A 455 13.16 -1.53 -7.05
C ASN A 455 12.59 -2.86 -6.58
N TYR A 456 11.89 -3.56 -7.49
CA TYR A 456 11.43 -4.92 -7.23
C TYR A 456 12.55 -5.94 -7.47
N ASP A 457 12.52 -7.05 -6.72
CA ASP A 457 13.17 -8.25 -7.17
C ASP A 457 12.45 -8.82 -8.42
N ARG A 458 13.10 -9.72 -9.13
CA ARG A 458 12.59 -10.25 -10.40
C ARG A 458 11.23 -10.95 -10.28
N LYS A 459 10.97 -11.58 -9.15
CA LYS A 459 9.70 -12.27 -8.84
C LYS A 459 8.64 -11.33 -8.26
N LYS A 460 9.00 -10.09 -8.00
CA LYS A 460 8.17 -9.09 -7.32
C LYS A 460 7.65 -9.53 -5.96
N ASN A 461 8.44 -10.34 -5.26
CA ASN A 461 8.17 -10.76 -3.89
C ASN A 461 8.70 -9.76 -2.87
N TYR A 462 9.73 -9.02 -3.25
CA TYR A 462 10.41 -8.06 -2.38
C TYR A 462 10.60 -6.71 -3.08
N LEU A 463 10.51 -5.63 -2.28
CA LEU A 463 11.08 -4.33 -2.61
C LEU A 463 12.48 -4.25 -2.00
N TRP A 464 13.41 -3.74 -2.79
CA TRP A 464 14.73 -3.36 -2.32
C TRP A 464 14.84 -1.84 -2.32
N VAL A 465 15.35 -1.28 -1.23
CA VAL A 465 15.28 0.14 -0.91
C VAL A 465 16.66 0.64 -0.58
N GLY A 466 17.05 1.75 -1.20
CA GLY A 466 18.27 2.50 -0.90
C GLY A 466 17.96 3.85 -0.27
N ASP A 467 18.68 4.19 0.79
CA ASP A 467 18.49 5.43 1.50
C ASP A 467 19.70 6.38 1.44
N GLN A 468 19.53 7.57 2.00
CA GLN A 468 20.56 8.61 2.03
C GLN A 468 21.79 8.25 2.90
N ARG A 469 21.65 7.33 3.85
CA ARG A 469 22.73 6.91 4.75
C ARG A 469 23.46 5.65 4.31
N GLY A 470 23.20 5.18 3.09
CA GLY A 470 23.83 3.96 2.54
C GLY A 470 23.23 2.67 3.08
N ASN A 471 22.05 2.71 3.69
CA ASN A 471 21.36 1.51 4.10
C ASN A 471 20.61 0.90 2.91
N LEU A 472 20.73 -0.40 2.79
CA LEU A 472 20.00 -1.23 1.87
C LEU A 472 18.98 -2.05 2.67
N SER A 473 17.70 -1.92 2.32
CA SER A 473 16.63 -2.66 2.97
C SER A 473 15.89 -3.55 1.98
N GLN A 474 15.47 -4.72 2.45
CA GLN A 474 14.62 -5.65 1.72
C GLN A 474 13.26 -5.75 2.43
N ILE A 475 12.18 -5.52 1.72
CA ILE A 475 10.81 -5.51 2.24
C ILE A 475 10.02 -6.59 1.51
N LEU A 476 9.48 -7.56 2.23
CA LEU A 476 8.58 -8.57 1.69
C LEU A 476 7.23 -7.90 1.35
N ILE A 477 6.75 -8.07 0.11
CA ILE A 477 5.47 -7.54 -0.37
C ILE A 477 4.51 -8.63 -0.86
N SER A 478 4.97 -9.86 -0.99
CA SER A 478 4.17 -11.02 -1.42
C SER A 478 3.29 -11.52 -0.28
N VAL A 479 1.97 -11.35 -0.38
CA VAL A 479 1.00 -11.83 0.61
C VAL A 479 1.13 -13.33 0.87
N PRO A 480 1.20 -14.23 -0.14
CA PRO A 480 1.37 -15.66 0.12
C PRO A 480 2.61 -15.97 0.96
N MET A 481 3.73 -15.29 0.70
CA MET A 481 4.95 -15.50 1.49
C MET A 481 4.85 -14.92 2.91
N MET A 482 4.13 -13.80 3.09
CA MET A 482 3.86 -13.26 4.43
C MET A 482 3.06 -14.25 5.26
N VAL A 483 1.95 -14.74 4.69
CA VAL A 483 1.05 -15.70 5.33
C VAL A 483 1.76 -17.00 5.68
N ASP A 484 2.53 -17.55 4.73
CA ASP A 484 3.32 -18.77 4.97
C ASP A 484 4.31 -18.57 6.12
N ARG A 485 5.03 -17.44 6.13
CA ARG A 485 5.98 -17.11 7.20
C ARG A 485 5.28 -16.95 8.56
N ILE A 486 4.15 -16.25 8.60
CA ILE A 486 3.38 -16.08 9.84
C ILE A 486 2.94 -17.46 10.34
N LYS A 487 2.32 -18.28 9.48
CA LYS A 487 1.85 -19.62 9.83
C LYS A 487 2.95 -20.50 10.40
N HIS A 488 4.16 -20.49 9.80
CA HIS A 488 5.30 -21.26 10.30
C HIS A 488 5.83 -20.74 11.65
N ASN A 489 5.66 -19.46 11.94
CA ASN A 489 6.11 -18.82 13.18
C ASN A 489 5.09 -18.95 14.32
N LEU A 490 3.83 -19.32 14.04
CA LEU A 490 2.84 -19.55 15.08
C LEU A 490 3.28 -20.65 16.04
N LYS A 491 3.35 -20.34 17.33
CA LYS A 491 3.76 -21.27 18.39
C LYS A 491 2.61 -21.99 19.03
N ARG A 492 1.40 -21.41 19.00
CA ARG A 492 0.18 -21.90 19.62
C ARG A 492 -1.06 -21.50 18.82
N ASN A 493 -2.20 -22.01 19.19
CA ASN A 493 -3.51 -21.50 18.79
C ASN A 493 -4.03 -20.46 19.80
N PHE A 494 -5.14 -19.79 19.49
CA PHE A 494 -5.87 -19.02 20.48
C PHE A 494 -6.30 -19.90 21.65
N THR A 495 -6.34 -19.36 22.85
CA THR A 495 -7.14 -19.95 23.94
C THR A 495 -8.63 -19.70 23.66
N LYS A 496 -9.53 -20.43 24.33
CA LYS A 496 -10.97 -20.20 24.17
C LYS A 496 -11.38 -18.79 24.62
N ASP A 497 -10.74 -18.28 25.67
CA ASP A 497 -11.01 -16.93 26.19
C ASP A 497 -10.54 -15.85 25.23
N GLU A 498 -9.33 -16.01 24.64
CA GLU A 498 -8.83 -15.12 23.60
C GLU A 498 -9.73 -15.15 22.35
N TRP A 499 -10.18 -16.34 21.94
CA TRP A 499 -11.09 -16.48 20.82
C TRP A 499 -12.42 -15.74 21.08
N ASN A 500 -13.03 -15.98 22.25
CA ASN A 500 -14.26 -15.32 22.63
C ASN A 500 -14.10 -13.81 22.71
N TYR A 501 -12.96 -13.35 23.22
CA TYR A 501 -12.68 -11.92 23.38
C TYR A 501 -12.44 -11.19 22.04
N TYR A 502 -11.64 -11.78 21.14
CA TYR A 502 -11.25 -11.10 19.90
C TYR A 502 -12.17 -11.43 18.72
N ILE A 503 -12.70 -12.63 18.64
CA ILE A 503 -13.45 -13.14 17.49
C ILE A 503 -14.94 -13.21 17.82
N GLY A 504 -15.28 -13.69 19.00
CA GLY A 504 -16.63 -13.73 19.54
C GLY A 504 -17.14 -15.13 19.83
N GLU A 505 -17.97 -15.25 20.87
CA GLU A 505 -18.52 -16.52 21.36
C GLU A 505 -19.42 -17.23 20.34
N LYS A 506 -20.06 -16.48 19.45
CA LYS A 506 -20.97 -17.03 18.44
C LYS A 506 -20.26 -17.67 17.26
N ILE A 507 -18.95 -17.43 17.11
CA ILE A 507 -18.15 -17.99 16.03
C ILE A 507 -17.45 -19.25 16.53
N PRO A 508 -17.66 -20.42 15.88
CA PRO A 508 -17.04 -21.67 16.32
C PRO A 508 -15.51 -21.53 16.40
N TYR A 509 -14.95 -22.09 17.48
CA TYR A 509 -13.50 -22.10 17.67
C TYR A 509 -12.79 -22.91 16.57
N GLU A 510 -11.77 -22.32 15.99
CA GLU A 510 -10.94 -22.94 14.95
C GLU A 510 -9.46 -22.99 15.39
N SER A 511 -8.79 -24.10 15.09
CA SER A 511 -7.35 -24.26 15.27
C SER A 511 -6.64 -23.94 13.98
N PHE A 512 -5.69 -23.01 13.99
CA PHE A 512 -4.92 -22.61 12.81
C PHE A 512 -3.69 -23.48 12.56
N ILE A 513 -3.15 -24.06 13.64
CA ILE A 513 -2.02 -25.00 13.56
C ILE A 513 -2.37 -26.30 14.29
N SER A 514 -1.91 -27.42 13.73
CA SER A 514 -2.04 -28.71 14.41
C SER A 514 -1.18 -28.73 15.67
N PRO A 515 -1.63 -29.30 16.79
CA PRO A 515 -0.80 -29.48 17.98
C PRO A 515 0.48 -30.22 17.59
N LYS A 516 1.65 -29.62 17.82
CA LYS A 516 2.95 -30.30 17.68
C LYS A 516 2.94 -31.47 18.66
N GLY A 517 2.78 -32.73 18.17
CA GLY A 517 2.91 -33.90 19.02
C GLY A 517 1.92 -35.05 18.81
N LYS A 518 1.30 -35.19 17.65
CA LYS A 518 0.71 -36.47 17.22
C LYS A 518 1.06 -36.70 15.78
N GLU A 519 2.31 -37.07 15.50
CA GLU A 519 2.59 -37.95 14.37
C GLU A 519 1.80 -39.22 14.60
N ALA A 520 0.78 -39.44 13.78
CA ALA A 520 0.06 -40.67 13.74
C ALA A 520 1.05 -41.77 13.37
N LYS A 521 1.43 -42.61 14.35
CA LYS A 521 1.85 -43.98 14.04
C LYS A 521 0.70 -44.63 13.29
N ARG A 522 0.83 -44.73 12.01
CA ARG A 522 0.23 -45.79 11.18
C ARG A 522 1.21 -46.20 10.10
#